data_5e80b8f3ca11738ee1d3dafa84c22000
#
_entry.id   5e80b8f3ca11738ee1d3dafa84c22000
#
_cell.length_a   1.000
_cell.length_b   1.000
_cell.length_c   1.000
_cell.angle_alpha   90.00
_cell.angle_beta   90.00
_cell.angle_gamma   90.00
#
_symmetry.space_group_name_H-M   'P 1'
#
loop_
_entity.id
_entity.type
_entity.pdbx_description
1 polymer ?
#
loop_
_entity_poly.entity_id
_entity_poly.type
_entity_poly.pdbx_seq_one_letter_code
_entity_poly.pdbx_strand_id
1 'polypeptide(L)'
;MTSDVLKVTIDRGVGQNQQPSVFEVPAYENQTVLDVVSWVQQNVDPTLSYRFACRVGMCGSCAMMVNGAPRWTCRTHISKVLDGNEVTIGPLRNLPVIKDLVVDMDPFFDKWIAAEGVYHGVLTRDDPVAAIDEESIGRVEANAGIEC
;
A
#
# COMPACT_ATOMS: atom_id res chain seq x y z
N MET A 1 1.10 19.52 21.91
CA MET A 1 0.48 18.43 22.70
C MET A 1 0.01 17.42 21.69
N THR A 2 0.74 16.33 21.50
CA THR A 2 0.27 15.19 20.70
C THR A 2 -0.85 14.55 21.51
N SER A 3 -2.07 14.50 20.96
CA SER A 3 -3.15 13.75 21.58
C SER A 3 -2.73 12.28 21.62
N ASP A 4 -2.88 11.63 22.76
CA ASP A 4 -2.56 10.20 22.93
C ASP A 4 -3.49 9.30 22.11
N VAL A 5 -4.44 9.89 21.37
CA VAL A 5 -5.45 9.21 20.58
C VAL A 5 -5.56 9.82 19.18
N LEU A 6 -5.52 8.95 18.16
CA LEU A 6 -5.75 9.29 16.77
C LEU A 6 -7.21 9.06 16.40
N LYS A 7 -7.79 10.00 15.66
CA LYS A 7 -9.10 9.81 15.03
C LYS A 7 -8.90 9.29 13.60
N VAL A 8 -9.30 8.06 13.39
CA VAL A 8 -9.05 7.33 12.14
C VAL A 8 -10.38 7.08 11.44
N THR A 9 -10.55 7.64 10.26
CA THR A 9 -11.72 7.38 9.42
C THR A 9 -11.34 6.33 8.37
N ILE A 10 -12.06 5.21 8.35
CA ILE A 10 -11.84 4.12 7.38
C ILE A 10 -13.11 3.93 6.55
N ASP A 11 -12.97 3.91 5.23
CA ASP A 11 -14.05 3.55 4.34
C ASP A 11 -14.35 2.05 4.45
N ARG A 12 -15.60 1.72 4.83
CA ARG A 12 -16.07 0.36 5.07
C ARG A 12 -17.22 0.00 4.15
N GLY A 13 -17.27 -1.23 3.66
CA GLY A 13 -18.38 -1.73 2.87
C GLY A 13 -17.98 -2.64 1.72
N VAL A 14 -18.94 -3.00 0.88
CA VAL A 14 -18.78 -3.92 -0.25
C VAL A 14 -19.10 -3.18 -1.56
N GLY A 15 -18.26 -3.35 -2.57
CA GLY A 15 -18.46 -2.72 -3.87
C GLY A 15 -18.51 -1.19 -3.75
N GLN A 16 -19.54 -0.59 -4.31
CA GLN A 16 -19.76 0.87 -4.30
C GLN A 16 -20.47 1.38 -3.03
N ASN A 17 -20.91 0.50 -2.16
CA ASN A 17 -21.60 0.85 -0.92
C ASN A 17 -20.59 1.08 0.23
N GLN A 18 -19.65 2.01 0.02
CA GLN A 18 -18.69 2.41 1.03
C GLN A 18 -19.27 3.49 1.95
N GLN A 19 -19.04 3.33 3.25
CA GLN A 19 -19.43 4.29 4.28
C GLN A 19 -18.24 4.54 5.21
N PRO A 20 -17.96 5.79 5.56
CA PRO A 20 -16.90 6.11 6.51
C PRO A 20 -17.26 5.60 7.91
N SER A 21 -16.34 4.91 8.54
CA SER A 21 -16.41 4.51 9.95
C SER A 21 -15.27 5.16 10.72
N VAL A 22 -15.55 5.72 11.88
CA VAL A 22 -14.58 6.46 12.69
C VAL A 22 -14.15 5.61 13.88
N PHE A 23 -12.84 5.53 14.09
CA PHE A 23 -12.20 4.78 15.15
C PHE A 23 -11.26 5.67 15.95
N GLU A 24 -11.18 5.42 17.26
CA GLU A 24 -10.17 6.02 18.13
C GLU A 24 -9.05 5.01 18.35
N VAL A 25 -7.82 5.37 17.95
CA VAL A 25 -6.67 4.48 17.98
C VAL A 25 -5.58 5.10 18.85
N PRO A 26 -5.00 4.39 19.81
CA PRO A 26 -3.87 4.91 20.59
C PRO A 26 -2.71 5.32 19.70
N ALA A 27 -2.13 6.51 19.95
CA ALA A 27 -0.94 6.98 19.29
C ALA A 27 0.31 6.47 20.03
N TYR A 28 1.28 5.97 19.29
CA TYR A 28 2.59 5.58 19.84
C TYR A 28 3.74 5.91 18.87
N GLU A 29 4.93 5.91 19.40
CA GLU A 29 6.11 6.25 18.63
C GLU A 29 6.38 5.22 17.51
N ASN A 30 6.83 5.70 16.34
CA ASN A 30 7.17 4.89 15.17
C ASN A 30 6.00 4.09 14.55
N GLN A 31 4.77 4.47 14.86
CA GLN A 31 3.57 3.84 14.31
C GLN A 31 3.44 4.13 12.81
N THR A 32 3.16 3.09 12.04
CA THR A 32 2.82 3.20 10.61
C THR A 32 1.30 3.23 10.40
N VAL A 33 0.86 3.66 9.23
CA VAL A 33 -0.57 3.58 8.85
C VAL A 33 -1.05 2.12 8.87
N LEU A 34 -0.22 1.15 8.48
CA LEU A 34 -0.57 -0.27 8.56
C LEU A 34 -0.79 -0.72 10.01
N ASP A 35 0.01 -0.23 10.95
CA ASP A 35 -0.17 -0.57 12.37
C ASP A 35 -1.50 -0.04 12.90
N VAL A 36 -1.91 1.16 12.47
CA VAL A 36 -3.22 1.74 12.81
C VAL A 36 -4.37 0.85 12.30
N VAL A 37 -4.33 0.44 11.01
CA VAL A 37 -5.36 -0.44 10.43
C VAL A 37 -5.38 -1.80 11.14
N SER A 38 -4.19 -2.36 11.41
CA SER A 38 -4.07 -3.64 12.12
C SER A 38 -4.60 -3.56 13.55
N TRP A 39 -4.33 -2.44 14.23
CA TRP A 39 -4.85 -2.22 15.59
C TRP A 39 -6.38 -2.17 15.60
N VAL A 40 -7.01 -1.46 14.66
CA VAL A 40 -8.49 -1.42 14.53
C VAL A 40 -9.05 -2.82 14.36
N GLN A 41 -8.48 -3.62 13.43
CA GLN A 41 -8.95 -4.98 13.21
C GLN A 41 -8.82 -5.87 14.45
N GLN A 42 -7.70 -5.77 15.16
CA GLN A 42 -7.41 -6.64 16.29
C GLN A 42 -8.19 -6.27 17.55
N ASN A 43 -8.49 -4.98 17.75
CA ASN A 43 -9.00 -4.50 19.04
C ASN A 43 -10.44 -3.97 18.98
N VAL A 44 -10.92 -3.55 17.79
CA VAL A 44 -12.23 -2.88 17.67
C VAL A 44 -13.17 -3.63 16.75
N ASP A 45 -12.73 -3.92 15.51
CA ASP A 45 -13.60 -4.53 14.51
C ASP A 45 -12.87 -5.61 13.69
N PRO A 46 -12.98 -6.88 14.11
CA PRO A 46 -12.32 -8.00 13.45
C PRO A 46 -12.85 -8.28 12.03
N THR A 47 -13.93 -7.63 11.61
CA THR A 47 -14.48 -7.79 10.26
C THR A 47 -13.83 -6.89 9.24
N LEU A 48 -12.96 -5.94 9.65
CA LEU A 48 -12.20 -5.06 8.76
C LEU A 48 -11.30 -5.87 7.83
N SER A 49 -11.50 -5.68 6.52
CA SER A 49 -10.75 -6.39 5.49
C SER A 49 -9.67 -5.50 4.88
N TYR A 50 -8.44 -5.97 4.89
CA TYR A 50 -7.28 -5.32 4.26
C TYR A 50 -6.22 -6.36 3.88
N ARG A 51 -5.21 -5.95 3.12
CA ARG A 51 -4.11 -6.82 2.69
C ARG A 51 -2.77 -6.25 3.14
N PHE A 52 -1.87 -7.14 3.52
CA PHE A 52 -0.44 -6.85 3.68
C PHE A 52 0.37 -8.15 3.59
N ALA A 53 1.68 -8.04 3.32
CA ALA A 53 2.57 -9.19 3.31
C ALA A 53 3.97 -8.83 3.83
N CYS A 54 4.81 -8.17 3.04
CA CYS A 54 6.24 -8.02 3.32
C CYS A 54 6.60 -7.05 4.47
N ARG A 55 5.79 -6.03 4.73
CA ARG A 55 6.02 -4.94 5.71
C ARG A 55 7.29 -4.10 5.47
N VAL A 56 7.94 -4.25 4.32
CA VAL A 56 9.20 -3.58 3.98
C VAL A 56 9.13 -2.76 2.69
N GLY A 57 7.91 -2.51 2.19
CA GLY A 57 7.70 -1.69 1.00
C GLY A 57 8.04 -2.38 -0.34
N MET A 58 8.07 -3.72 -0.39
CA MET A 58 8.47 -4.47 -1.60
C MET A 58 7.28 -5.00 -2.39
N CYS A 59 6.25 -5.54 -1.72
CA CYS A 59 5.19 -6.29 -2.40
C CYS A 59 4.00 -5.44 -2.86
N GLY A 60 3.84 -4.21 -2.36
CA GLY A 60 2.71 -3.34 -2.69
C GLY A 60 1.35 -3.75 -2.10
N SER A 61 1.22 -4.93 -1.48
CA SER A 61 -0.08 -5.46 -1.02
C SER A 61 -0.81 -4.56 -0.02
N CYS A 62 -0.07 -3.77 0.76
CA CYS A 62 -0.63 -2.86 1.75
C CYS A 62 -0.95 -1.46 1.18
N ALA A 63 -0.97 -1.30 -0.12
CA ALA A 63 -1.29 -0.02 -0.73
C ALA A 63 -2.76 0.37 -0.47
N MET A 64 -2.96 1.59 0.03
CA MET A 64 -4.27 2.16 0.36
C MET A 64 -4.25 3.65 0.06
N MET A 65 -5.43 4.26 -0.08
CA MET A 65 -5.54 5.71 -0.08
C MET A 65 -5.39 6.24 1.35
N VAL A 66 -4.49 7.18 1.56
CA VAL A 66 -4.28 7.84 2.84
C VAL A 66 -4.40 9.34 2.61
N ASN A 67 -5.39 9.98 3.20
CA ASN A 67 -5.75 11.39 2.97
C ASN A 67 -5.81 11.74 1.47
N GLY A 68 -6.44 10.85 0.68
CA GLY A 68 -6.62 11.04 -0.75
C GLY A 68 -5.41 10.76 -1.64
N ALA A 69 -4.26 10.33 -1.10
CA ALA A 69 -3.08 9.92 -1.85
C ALA A 69 -2.79 8.41 -1.68
N PRO A 70 -2.39 7.68 -2.75
CA PRO A 70 -2.00 6.28 -2.62
C PRO A 70 -0.67 6.18 -1.88
N ARG A 71 -0.58 5.25 -0.92
CA ARG A 71 0.64 5.05 -0.13
C ARG A 71 0.85 3.59 0.24
N TRP A 72 2.09 3.19 0.38
CA TRP A 72 2.49 1.93 1.02
C TRP A 72 2.37 2.10 2.54
N THR A 73 1.29 1.60 3.10
CA THR A 73 0.95 1.86 4.50
C THR A 73 1.96 1.28 5.49
N CYS A 74 2.66 0.20 5.12
CA CYS A 74 3.73 -0.38 5.94
C CYS A 74 5.01 0.49 6.02
N ARG A 75 5.18 1.47 5.13
CA ARG A 75 6.33 2.41 5.10
C ARG A 75 5.94 3.85 5.37
N THR A 76 4.65 4.12 5.50
CA THR A 76 4.15 5.46 5.79
C THR A 76 3.97 5.60 7.30
N HIS A 77 4.83 6.39 7.94
CA HIS A 77 4.67 6.78 9.33
C HIS A 77 3.42 7.63 9.51
N ILE A 78 2.63 7.32 10.53
CA ILE A 78 1.37 8.03 10.79
C ILE A 78 1.61 9.53 11.01
N SER A 79 2.68 9.90 11.71
CA SER A 79 3.04 11.29 11.99
C SER A 79 3.29 12.15 10.75
N LYS A 80 3.57 11.53 9.59
CA LYS A 80 3.82 12.24 8.32
C LYS A 80 2.54 12.54 7.54
N VAL A 81 1.44 11.94 7.93
CA VAL A 81 0.17 12.02 7.20
C VAL A 81 -1.00 12.49 8.06
N LEU A 82 -0.80 12.71 9.35
CA LEU A 82 -1.83 13.28 10.21
C LEU A 82 -2.16 14.73 9.81
N ASP A 83 -3.43 15.04 9.80
CA ASP A 83 -3.95 16.41 9.82
C ASP A 83 -4.46 16.68 11.25
N GLY A 84 -3.68 17.41 12.03
CA GLY A 84 -3.89 17.46 13.48
C GLY A 84 -3.70 16.09 14.13
N ASN A 85 -4.79 15.45 14.53
CA ASN A 85 -4.80 14.08 15.03
C ASN A 85 -5.69 13.14 14.18
N GLU A 86 -6.07 13.57 12.98
CA GLU A 86 -6.98 12.85 12.10
C GLU A 86 -6.26 12.25 10.89
N VAL A 87 -6.75 11.11 10.41
CA VAL A 87 -6.32 10.47 9.16
C VAL A 87 -7.52 9.76 8.52
N THR A 88 -7.59 9.84 7.19
CA THR A 88 -8.60 9.10 6.40
C THR A 88 -7.92 8.02 5.58
N ILE A 89 -8.46 6.81 5.63
CA ILE A 89 -7.94 5.63 4.94
C ILE A 89 -9.06 5.00 4.11
N GLY A 90 -8.79 4.77 2.84
CA GLY A 90 -9.74 4.17 1.91
C GLY A 90 -9.10 3.16 0.96
N PRO A 91 -9.91 2.42 0.18
CA PRO A 91 -9.40 1.52 -0.85
C PRO A 91 -8.70 2.29 -1.97
N LEU A 92 -7.81 1.62 -2.70
CA LEU A 92 -7.19 2.20 -3.90
C LEU A 92 -8.26 2.63 -4.91
N ARG A 93 -8.10 3.84 -5.46
CA ARG A 93 -8.99 4.39 -6.49
C ARG A 93 -8.83 3.65 -7.83
N ASN A 94 -9.86 3.73 -8.65
CA ASN A 94 -9.89 3.19 -10.03
C ASN A 94 -9.81 1.65 -10.11
N LEU A 95 -10.07 0.98 -9.00
CA LEU A 95 -10.17 -0.48 -8.92
C LEU A 95 -11.50 -0.87 -8.25
N PRO A 96 -12.13 -1.98 -8.66
CA PRO A 96 -13.34 -2.45 -8.02
C PRO A 96 -13.09 -2.81 -6.56
N VAL A 97 -13.94 -2.33 -5.66
CA VAL A 97 -13.83 -2.68 -4.24
C VAL A 97 -14.49 -4.04 -4.00
N ILE A 98 -13.74 -4.98 -3.43
CA ILE A 98 -14.28 -6.26 -2.97
C ILE A 98 -14.95 -6.05 -1.60
N LYS A 99 -14.16 -5.60 -0.63
CA LYS A 99 -14.65 -5.29 0.71
C LYS A 99 -13.68 -4.35 1.44
N ASP A 100 -14.21 -3.31 2.05
CA ASP A 100 -13.46 -2.32 2.84
C ASP A 100 -12.26 -1.76 2.08
N LEU A 101 -11.04 -2.09 2.51
CA LEU A 101 -9.78 -1.64 1.92
C LEU A 101 -9.23 -2.62 0.85
N VAL A 102 -9.96 -3.71 0.57
CA VAL A 102 -9.55 -4.73 -0.39
C VAL A 102 -10.19 -4.46 -1.75
N VAL A 103 -9.34 -4.31 -2.76
CA VAL A 103 -9.75 -4.10 -4.16
C VAL A 103 -9.41 -5.30 -5.03
N ASP A 104 -10.13 -5.43 -6.15
CA ASP A 104 -9.81 -6.37 -7.21
C ASP A 104 -8.64 -5.84 -8.03
N MET A 105 -7.56 -6.61 -8.09
CA MET A 105 -6.34 -6.23 -8.81
C MET A 105 -6.28 -6.78 -10.24
N ASP A 106 -7.21 -7.65 -10.66
CA ASP A 106 -7.18 -8.24 -12.00
C ASP A 106 -7.16 -7.18 -13.11
N PRO A 107 -7.98 -6.10 -13.06
CA PRO A 107 -7.92 -5.06 -14.08
C PRO A 107 -6.58 -4.31 -14.14
N PHE A 108 -5.84 -4.27 -13.04
CA PHE A 108 -4.49 -3.71 -13.01
C PHE A 108 -3.50 -4.64 -13.71
N PHE A 109 -3.53 -5.93 -13.37
CA PHE A 109 -2.62 -6.91 -13.97
C PHE A 109 -2.89 -7.13 -15.45
N ASP A 110 -4.14 -7.09 -15.89
CA ASP A 110 -4.49 -7.14 -17.31
C ASP A 110 -3.85 -6.01 -18.10
N LYS A 111 -3.91 -4.78 -17.56
CA LYS A 111 -3.26 -3.62 -18.18
C LYS A 111 -1.74 -3.73 -18.15
N TRP A 112 -1.18 -4.26 -17.08
CA TRP A 112 0.26 -4.46 -16.95
C TRP A 112 0.78 -5.48 -17.95
N ILE A 113 0.07 -6.59 -18.12
CA ILE A 113 0.38 -7.62 -19.13
C ILE A 113 0.24 -7.04 -20.54
N ALA A 114 -0.85 -6.30 -20.83
CA ALA A 114 -1.07 -5.67 -22.12
C ALA A 114 0.00 -4.60 -22.46
N ALA A 115 0.59 -3.97 -21.47
CA ALA A 115 1.68 -3.03 -21.62
C ALA A 115 3.07 -3.72 -21.68
N GLU A 116 3.11 -5.05 -21.75
CA GLU A 116 4.35 -5.85 -21.76
C GLU A 116 5.27 -5.55 -20.55
N GLY A 117 4.69 -5.16 -19.42
CA GLY A 117 5.39 -4.82 -18.18
C GLY A 117 6.04 -6.02 -17.46
N VAL A 118 6.11 -7.17 -18.13
CA VAL A 118 6.68 -8.39 -17.58
C VAL A 118 8.16 -8.48 -17.94
N TYR A 119 9.00 -8.74 -16.95
CA TYR A 119 10.41 -9.01 -17.18
C TYR A 119 10.59 -10.35 -17.92
N HIS A 120 11.25 -10.31 -19.05
CA HIS A 120 11.68 -11.50 -19.79
C HIS A 120 13.19 -11.65 -19.63
N GLY A 121 13.62 -12.66 -18.89
CA GLY A 121 15.03 -13.01 -18.78
C GLY A 121 15.59 -13.46 -20.13
N VAL A 122 16.71 -12.88 -20.52
CA VAL A 122 17.44 -13.26 -21.77
C VAL A 122 18.44 -14.38 -21.55
N LEU A 123 18.73 -14.70 -20.28
CA LEU A 123 19.65 -15.77 -19.88
C LEU A 123 18.86 -16.93 -19.25
N THR A 124 19.34 -18.14 -19.48
CA THR A 124 18.83 -19.36 -18.85
C THR A 124 19.69 -19.75 -17.65
N ARG A 125 19.25 -20.74 -16.89
CA ARG A 125 20.00 -21.30 -15.76
C ARG A 125 21.37 -21.83 -16.16
N ASP A 126 21.51 -22.29 -17.41
CA ASP A 126 22.72 -22.94 -17.92
C ASP A 126 23.70 -21.94 -18.54
N ASP A 127 23.32 -20.69 -18.68
CA ASP A 127 24.20 -19.64 -19.16
C ASP A 127 25.17 -19.18 -18.06
N PRO A 128 26.40 -18.76 -18.42
CA PRO A 128 27.33 -18.22 -17.44
C PRO A 128 26.77 -16.95 -16.81
N VAL A 129 27.09 -16.74 -15.54
CA VAL A 129 26.69 -15.52 -14.82
C VAL A 129 27.29 -14.31 -15.55
N ALA A 130 26.42 -13.43 -16.05
CA ALA A 130 26.85 -12.21 -16.71
C ALA A 130 27.49 -11.24 -15.69
N ALA A 131 28.59 -10.63 -16.06
CA ALA A 131 29.13 -9.50 -15.30
C ALA A 131 28.15 -8.34 -15.34
N ILE A 132 27.93 -7.69 -14.21
CA ILE A 132 27.10 -6.50 -14.13
C ILE A 132 27.95 -5.30 -14.57
N ASP A 133 27.58 -4.70 -15.69
CA ASP A 133 28.13 -3.41 -16.11
C ASP A 133 27.32 -2.28 -15.46
N GLU A 134 27.89 -1.66 -14.44
CA GLU A 134 27.23 -0.61 -13.65
C GLU A 134 27.01 0.67 -14.46
N GLU A 135 27.77 0.88 -15.52
CA GLU A 135 27.72 2.08 -16.38
C GLU A 135 26.86 1.87 -17.64
N SER A 136 26.31 0.67 -17.84
CA SER A 136 25.45 0.41 -19.00
C SER A 136 24.26 1.35 -19.04
N ILE A 137 23.95 1.89 -20.22
CA ILE A 137 22.83 2.84 -20.42
C ILE A 137 21.52 2.25 -19.91
N GLY A 138 21.22 0.99 -20.21
CA GLY A 138 20.00 0.33 -19.76
C GLY A 138 19.88 0.24 -18.24
N ARG A 139 20.99 0.06 -17.51
CA ARG A 139 21.00 0.06 -16.06
C ARG A 139 20.80 1.47 -15.49
N VAL A 140 21.49 2.46 -16.04
CA VAL A 140 21.37 3.86 -15.60
C VAL A 140 19.93 4.36 -15.79
N GLU A 141 19.31 4.04 -16.94
CA GLU A 141 17.91 4.39 -17.21
C GLU A 141 16.94 3.64 -16.29
N ALA A 142 17.20 2.35 -16.01
CA ALA A 142 16.35 1.56 -15.10
C ALA A 142 16.39 2.07 -13.66
N ASN A 143 17.51 2.63 -13.20
CA ASN A 143 17.62 3.17 -11.84
C ASN A 143 16.58 4.26 -11.55
N ALA A 144 16.25 5.09 -12.53
CA ALA A 144 15.22 6.12 -12.38
C ALA A 144 13.81 5.53 -12.18
N GLY A 145 13.56 4.30 -12.65
CA GLY A 145 12.29 3.60 -12.52
C GLY A 145 12.13 2.79 -11.22
N ILE A 146 13.23 2.51 -10.51
CA ILE A 146 13.20 1.65 -9.31
C ILE A 146 12.43 2.30 -8.15
N GLU A 147 12.37 3.61 -8.11
CA GLU A 147 11.70 4.37 -7.04
C GLU A 147 10.28 4.86 -7.43
N CYS A 148 9.79 4.47 -8.57
CA CYS A 148 8.43 4.82 -9.04
C CYS A 148 7.34 3.86 -8.41
#